data_587239d5e6e0d8fdda515928e21e7236
#
_entry.id   587239d5e6e0d8fdda515928e21e7236
#
_cell.length_a   1.000
_cell.length_b   1.000
_cell.length_c   1.000
_cell.angle_alpha   90.00
_cell.angle_beta   90.00
_cell.angle_gamma   90.00
#
_symmetry.space_group_name_H-M   'P 1'
#
loop_
_entity.id
_entity.type
_entity.pdbx_description
1 polymer ?
#
loop_
_entity_poly.entity_id
_entity_poly.type
_entity_poly.pdbx_seq_one_letter_code
_entity_poly.pdbx_strand_id
1 'polypeptide(L)'
;MSYFIDSTEQLESIYGKPGERALWKEIDHLNEDYQAFVRAAPFVVLASVGAQGTDCSPKGDPAGFVGIIDDRTLAIPDRPGNNRIDNLRNIVSDPRVSLLFLIPGVGETL
;
A
#
# COMPACT_ATOMS: atom_id res chain seq x y z
N MET A 1 3.78 29.37 -20.85
CA MET A 1 3.94 28.78 -19.51
C MET A 1 3.12 27.49 -19.45
N SER A 2 3.73 26.40 -19.09
CA SER A 2 3.01 25.14 -18.90
C SER A 2 2.49 25.06 -17.48
N TYR A 3 1.21 24.72 -17.30
CA TYR A 3 0.60 24.44 -16.02
C TYR A 3 0.71 22.94 -15.64
N PHE A 4 1.33 22.16 -16.51
CA PHE A 4 1.47 20.72 -16.32
C PHE A 4 2.93 20.37 -16.04
N ILE A 5 3.11 19.41 -15.12
CA ILE A 5 4.41 18.83 -14.88
C ILE A 5 4.53 17.62 -15.81
N ASP A 6 5.50 17.64 -16.71
CA ASP A 6 5.69 16.59 -17.71
C ASP A 6 7.08 15.94 -17.66
N SER A 7 7.90 16.31 -16.67
CA SER A 7 9.22 15.72 -16.48
C SER A 7 9.58 15.64 -15.00
N THR A 8 10.49 14.72 -14.68
CA THR A 8 11.04 14.58 -13.34
C THR A 8 11.82 15.85 -12.93
N GLU A 9 12.53 16.44 -13.87
CA GLU A 9 13.30 17.67 -13.64
C GLU A 9 12.40 18.83 -13.22
N GLN A 10 11.26 19.01 -13.88
CA GLN A 10 10.27 20.02 -13.49
C GLN A 10 9.73 19.76 -12.09
N LEU A 11 9.40 18.48 -11.80
CA LEU A 11 8.89 18.10 -10.49
C LEU A 11 9.90 18.42 -9.39
N GLU A 12 11.15 18.04 -9.57
CA GLU A 12 12.22 18.29 -8.62
C GLU A 12 12.50 19.79 -8.45
N SER A 13 12.34 20.58 -9.52
CA SER A 13 12.52 22.03 -9.43
C SER A 13 11.46 22.71 -8.58
N ILE A 14 10.26 22.14 -8.49
CA ILE A 14 9.16 22.68 -7.67
C ILE A 14 9.28 22.20 -6.23
N TYR A 15 9.51 20.91 -6.01
CA TYR A 15 9.44 20.27 -4.68
C TYR A 15 10.81 20.00 -4.06
N GLY A 16 11.90 20.07 -4.85
CA GLY A 16 13.22 19.65 -4.41
C GLY A 16 13.33 18.15 -4.26
N LYS A 17 14.43 17.70 -3.68
CA LYS A 17 14.65 16.28 -3.39
C LYS A 17 14.07 15.92 -2.03
N PRO A 18 13.63 14.67 -1.82
CA PRO A 18 13.15 14.22 -0.51
C PRO A 18 14.20 14.44 0.57
N GLY A 19 13.79 14.94 1.74
CA GLY A 19 14.67 15.06 2.89
C GLY A 19 15.04 13.70 3.47
N GLU A 20 16.11 13.67 4.26
CA GLU A 20 16.59 12.43 4.89
C GLU A 20 15.51 11.72 5.72
N ARG A 21 14.68 12.49 6.46
CA ARG A 21 13.62 11.92 7.30
C ARG A 21 12.59 11.15 6.47
N ALA A 22 12.26 11.63 5.28
CA ALA A 22 11.35 10.93 4.38
C ALA A 22 11.97 9.63 3.86
N LEU A 23 13.26 9.64 3.56
CA LEU A 23 13.98 8.47 3.10
C LEU A 23 14.17 7.42 4.20
N TRP A 24 14.33 7.84 5.45
CA TRP A 24 14.48 6.91 6.58
C TRP A 24 13.22 6.09 6.86
N LYS A 25 12.06 6.53 6.39
CA LYS A 25 10.81 5.79 6.51
C LYS A 25 10.72 4.64 5.53
N GLU A 26 11.50 4.69 4.46
CA GLU A 26 11.56 3.61 3.47
C GLU A 26 12.55 2.55 3.93
N ILE A 27 12.02 1.46 4.43
CA ILE A 27 12.81 0.31 4.87
C ILE A 27 12.27 -0.95 4.22
N ASP A 28 13.07 -2.00 4.20
CA ASP A 28 12.74 -3.25 3.50
C ASP A 28 12.07 -4.29 4.39
N HIS A 29 11.62 -3.89 5.56
CA HIS A 29 10.97 -4.77 6.53
C HIS A 29 10.02 -3.95 7.41
N LEU A 30 9.15 -4.63 8.14
CA LEU A 30 8.25 -4.01 9.10
C LEU A 30 8.93 -3.96 10.47
N ASN A 31 9.34 -2.78 10.89
CA ASN A 31 9.83 -2.57 12.25
C ASN A 31 8.67 -2.65 13.26
N GLU A 32 8.97 -2.51 14.55
CA GLU A 32 7.96 -2.63 15.60
C GLU A 32 6.82 -1.63 15.43
N ASP A 33 7.12 -0.39 15.05
CA ASP A 33 6.12 0.65 14.86
C ASP A 33 5.20 0.34 13.67
N TYR A 34 5.77 -0.13 12.58
CA TYR A 34 5.00 -0.52 11.40
C TYR A 34 4.14 -1.75 11.67
N GLN A 35 4.67 -2.73 12.41
CA GLN A 35 3.88 -3.88 12.82
C GLN A 35 2.72 -3.48 13.74
N ALA A 36 2.94 -2.55 14.66
CA ALA A 36 1.88 -2.02 15.52
C ALA A 36 0.78 -1.35 14.69
N PHE A 37 1.15 -0.61 13.64
CA PHE A 37 0.20 0.02 12.72
C PHE A 37 -0.64 -1.03 12.00
N VAL A 38 -0.02 -2.08 11.47
CA VAL A 38 -0.73 -3.18 10.81
C VAL A 38 -1.74 -3.85 11.77
N ARG A 39 -1.33 -4.08 13.01
CA ARG A 39 -2.22 -4.69 14.02
C ARG A 39 -3.40 -3.80 14.40
N ALA A 40 -3.23 -2.48 14.35
CA ALA A 40 -4.27 -1.52 14.71
C ALA A 40 -5.19 -1.19 13.54
N ALA A 41 -4.79 -1.49 12.30
CA ALA A 41 -5.54 -1.08 11.12
C ALA A 41 -6.72 -2.02 10.84
N PRO A 42 -7.95 -1.48 10.75
CA PRO A 42 -9.12 -2.24 10.32
C PRO A 42 -9.35 -2.15 8.81
N PHE A 43 -8.46 -1.48 8.08
CA PHE A 43 -8.68 -1.17 6.68
C PHE A 43 -7.34 -1.18 5.92
N VAL A 44 -7.34 -1.84 4.77
CA VAL A 44 -6.20 -1.84 3.86
C VAL A 44 -6.69 -1.73 2.43
N VAL A 45 -5.97 -0.97 1.62
CA VAL A 45 -6.19 -0.92 0.19
C VAL A 45 -5.13 -1.78 -0.48
N LEU A 46 -5.58 -2.73 -1.30
CA LEU A 46 -4.71 -3.60 -2.08
C LEU A 46 -4.71 -3.14 -3.53
N ALA A 47 -3.55 -2.77 -4.03
CA ALA A 47 -3.35 -2.43 -5.43
C ALA A 47 -2.57 -3.54 -6.13
N SER A 48 -2.96 -3.83 -7.34
CA SER A 48 -2.33 -4.86 -8.19
C SER A 48 -2.19 -4.37 -9.62
N VAL A 49 -1.42 -5.07 -10.41
CA VAL A 49 -1.19 -4.75 -11.83
C VAL A 49 -1.44 -5.99 -12.68
N GLY A 50 -2.10 -5.79 -13.80
CA GLY A 50 -2.36 -6.83 -14.78
C GLY A 50 -2.15 -6.34 -16.20
N ALA A 51 -2.39 -7.20 -17.16
CA ALA A 51 -2.18 -6.91 -18.59
C ALA A 51 -3.02 -5.71 -19.08
N GLN A 52 -4.15 -5.42 -18.42
CA GLN A 52 -5.06 -4.35 -18.84
C GLN A 52 -4.96 -3.11 -17.95
N GLY A 53 -3.98 -3.03 -17.08
CA GLY A 53 -3.77 -1.89 -16.21
C GLY A 53 -3.72 -2.25 -14.73
N THR A 54 -4.08 -1.31 -13.89
CA THR A 54 -4.03 -1.46 -12.43
C THR A 54 -5.42 -1.56 -11.84
N ASP A 55 -5.52 -2.30 -10.73
CA ASP A 55 -6.74 -2.39 -9.93
C ASP A 55 -6.43 -2.03 -8.49
N CYS A 56 -7.42 -1.48 -7.81
CA CYS A 56 -7.31 -1.08 -6.42
C CYS A 56 -8.58 -1.52 -5.70
N SER A 57 -8.43 -2.21 -4.58
CA SER A 57 -9.54 -2.81 -3.85
C SER A 57 -9.43 -2.53 -2.36
N PRO A 58 -10.48 -2.00 -1.73
CA PRO A 58 -10.51 -1.85 -0.29
C PRO A 58 -10.82 -3.19 0.39
N LYS A 59 -10.20 -3.42 1.54
CA LYS A 59 -10.47 -4.56 2.39
C LYS A 59 -10.60 -4.06 3.83
N GLY A 60 -11.72 -4.37 4.45
CA GLY A 60 -12.01 -3.98 5.84
C GLY A 60 -12.49 -5.17 6.65
N ASP A 61 -12.09 -5.19 7.92
CA ASP A 61 -12.45 -6.22 8.89
C ASP A 61 -12.06 -5.69 10.28
N PRO A 62 -12.40 -6.35 11.38
CA PRO A 62 -11.90 -5.93 12.68
C PRO A 62 -10.37 -5.75 12.70
N ALA A 63 -9.90 -4.77 13.47
CA ALA A 63 -8.49 -4.42 13.55
C ALA A 63 -7.61 -5.66 13.78
N GLY A 64 -6.49 -5.72 13.06
CA GLY A 64 -5.58 -6.85 13.14
C GLY A 64 -5.94 -8.02 12.24
N PHE A 65 -6.84 -7.84 11.29
CA PHE A 65 -7.23 -8.91 10.38
C PHE A 65 -6.10 -9.32 9.41
N VAL A 66 -5.17 -8.44 9.13
CA VAL A 66 -3.98 -8.77 8.35
C VAL A 66 -2.96 -9.41 9.30
N GLY A 67 -2.62 -10.67 9.06
CA GLY A 67 -1.66 -11.40 9.88
C GLY A 67 -0.22 -11.01 9.57
N ILE A 68 0.61 -10.94 10.60
CA ILE A 68 2.04 -10.74 10.46
C ILE A 68 2.72 -12.09 10.68
N ILE A 69 3.29 -12.66 9.62
CA ILE A 69 3.98 -13.94 9.68
C ILE A 69 5.42 -13.72 10.16
N ASP A 70 6.09 -12.73 9.59
CA ASP A 70 7.39 -12.25 10.01
C ASP A 70 7.54 -10.78 9.58
N ASP A 71 8.70 -10.18 9.78
CA ASP A 71 8.92 -8.76 9.48
C ASP A 71 8.91 -8.42 7.99
N ARG A 72 8.79 -9.41 7.12
CA ARG A 72 8.74 -9.24 5.66
C ARG A 72 7.53 -9.92 5.02
N THR A 73 6.67 -10.56 5.79
CA THR A 73 5.57 -11.38 5.27
C THR A 73 4.28 -11.08 6.00
N LEU A 74 3.27 -10.68 5.25
CA LEU A 74 1.91 -10.45 5.72
C LEU A 74 0.97 -11.46 5.09
N ALA A 75 -0.10 -11.79 5.79
CA ALA A 75 -1.17 -12.63 5.30
C ALA A 75 -2.49 -11.87 5.33
N ILE A 76 -3.10 -11.68 4.17
CA ILE A 76 -4.41 -11.04 4.04
C ILE A 76 -5.43 -12.15 3.79
N PRO A 77 -6.47 -12.28 4.63
CA PRO A 77 -7.49 -13.30 4.41
C PRO A 77 -8.31 -12.99 3.18
N ASP A 78 -8.61 -14.02 2.38
CA ASP A 78 -9.56 -13.94 1.30
C ASP A 78 -10.93 -14.34 1.83
N ARG A 79 -11.87 -13.38 1.85
CA ARG A 79 -13.21 -13.60 2.39
C ARG A 79 -14.18 -13.98 1.28
N PRO A 80 -15.08 -14.95 1.50
CA PRO A 80 -16.13 -15.27 0.55
C PRO A 80 -17.13 -14.12 0.43
N GLY A 81 -17.84 -14.05 -0.69
CA GLY A 81 -18.91 -13.07 -0.93
C GLY A 81 -18.61 -12.04 -2.00
N ASN A 82 -17.37 -11.84 -2.39
CA ASN A 82 -16.99 -11.02 -3.52
C ASN A 82 -16.61 -11.92 -4.70
N ASN A 83 -17.45 -11.89 -5.75
CA ASN A 83 -17.20 -12.69 -6.95
C ASN A 83 -16.25 -12.02 -7.96
N ARG A 84 -15.89 -10.77 -7.73
CA ARG A 84 -14.86 -10.10 -8.53
C ARG A 84 -13.48 -10.48 -7.97
N ILE A 85 -12.70 -11.12 -8.80
CA ILE A 85 -11.37 -11.62 -8.42
C ILE A 85 -10.27 -10.93 -9.23
N ASP A 86 -10.51 -9.68 -9.62
CA ASP A 86 -9.58 -8.95 -10.51
C ASP A 86 -8.18 -8.85 -9.90
N ASN A 87 -8.08 -8.50 -8.61
CA ASN A 87 -6.79 -8.45 -7.93
C ASN A 87 -6.11 -9.81 -7.87
N LEU A 88 -6.86 -10.86 -7.58
CA LEU A 88 -6.30 -12.22 -7.51
C LEU A 88 -5.80 -12.68 -8.89
N ARG A 89 -6.55 -12.39 -9.95
CA ARG A 89 -6.12 -12.70 -11.32
C ARG A 89 -4.84 -11.96 -11.68
N ASN A 90 -4.76 -10.68 -11.33
CA ASN A 90 -3.58 -9.89 -11.56
C ASN A 90 -2.37 -10.46 -10.83
N ILE A 91 -2.52 -10.79 -9.54
CA ILE A 91 -1.44 -11.32 -8.71
C ILE A 91 -0.90 -12.65 -9.25
N VAL A 92 -1.77 -13.50 -9.78
CA VAL A 92 -1.35 -14.77 -10.41
C VAL A 92 -0.48 -14.51 -11.63
N SER A 93 -0.79 -13.49 -12.43
CA SER A 93 -0.03 -13.16 -13.64
C SER A 93 1.16 -12.24 -13.36
N ASP A 94 1.06 -11.34 -12.37
CA ASP A 94 2.11 -10.43 -11.95
C ASP A 94 2.01 -10.25 -10.43
N PRO A 95 2.96 -10.74 -9.65
CA PRO A 95 2.85 -10.74 -8.19
C PRO A 95 3.11 -9.39 -7.52
N ARG A 96 3.43 -8.35 -8.28
CA ARG A 96 3.69 -7.03 -7.70
C ARG A 96 2.41 -6.43 -7.17
N VAL A 97 2.43 -6.03 -5.90
CA VAL A 97 1.29 -5.42 -5.21
C VAL A 97 1.76 -4.23 -4.38
N SER A 98 0.81 -3.39 -4.01
CA SER A 98 1.02 -2.35 -3.00
C SER A 98 -0.10 -2.43 -1.99
N LEU A 99 0.21 -2.14 -0.74
CA LEU A 99 -0.75 -2.09 0.35
C LEU A 99 -0.71 -0.70 0.97
N LEU A 100 -1.89 -0.17 1.27
CA LEU A 100 -2.02 1.08 2.01
C LEU A 100 -2.90 0.83 3.22
N PHE A 101 -2.32 0.90 4.41
CA PHE A 101 -3.02 0.72 5.67
C PHE A 101 -3.55 2.05 6.18
N LEU A 102 -4.79 2.06 6.62
CA LEU A 102 -5.47 3.24 7.12
C LEU A 102 -6.14 2.91 8.45
N ILE A 103 -6.05 3.85 9.39
CA ILE A 103 -6.76 3.77 10.67
C ILE A 103 -7.69 4.98 10.74
N PRO A 104 -9.02 4.78 10.78
CA PRO A 104 -9.96 5.90 10.90
C PRO A 104 -9.62 6.79 12.09
N GLY A 105 -9.58 8.11 11.87
CA GLY A 105 -9.25 9.09 12.90
C GLY A 105 -7.76 9.31 13.15
N VAL A 106 -6.90 8.56 12.47
CA VAL A 106 -5.43 8.70 12.55
C VAL A 106 -4.93 9.30 11.24
N GLY A 107 -4.14 10.35 11.32
CA GLY A 107 -3.63 11.05 10.13
C GLY A 107 -2.46 10.35 9.44
N GLU A 108 -1.78 9.46 10.13
CA GLU A 108 -0.69 8.67 9.57
C GLU A 108 -1.22 7.50 8.74
N THR A 109 -0.42 7.08 7.77
CA THR A 109 -0.68 5.91 6.92
C THR A 109 0.57 5.06 6.79
N LEU A 110 0.39 3.81 6.42
CA LEU A 110 1.48 2.88 6.17
C LEU A 110 1.32 2.23 4.80
#